data_688566b67f36e7269f2360451d365877
#
_entry.id   688566b67f36e7269f2360451d365877
#
_cell.length_a   1.000
_cell.length_b   1.000
_cell.length_c   1.000
_cell.angle_alpha   90.00
_cell.angle_beta   90.00
_cell.angle_gamma   90.00
#
_symmetry.space_group_name_H-M   'P 1'
#
loop_
_entity.id
_entity.type
_entity.pdbx_description
1 polymer ?
#
loop_
_entity_poly.entity_id
_entity_poly.type
_entity_poly.pdbx_seq_one_letter_code
_entity_poly.pdbx_strand_id
1 'polypeptide(L)'
;MKWYLLVFVLMLITSLVAHIPAAWVYAQMPTQRGIEVTGMSGTIWQGQVQQLKVNRQSYGSVSWDLQASKLLTAKLEYQVRFGRGSSIKLDGKGFVGASFSGLYANNVLASMPIQQVMTYVPTQVPVELKGRVELSLTSLKYAQPWCEEAKGSIAWTGSDIVSPIGQLTPGPVIADITCQAQNIEVQGKQNNSQVSSEFKASLNEQARYQSMAWFKPGAEFPSSMAEQLKWLGEPNAQGRYQFSFAGKL
;
A
#
# COMPACT_ATOMS: atom_id res chain seq x y z
N MET A 1 14.79 45.00 31.63
CA MET A 1 15.87 44.55 30.74
C MET A 1 15.90 43.02 30.60
N LYS A 2 15.88 42.21 31.68
CA LYS A 2 15.92 40.73 31.64
C LYS A 2 14.74 40.11 30.87
N TRP A 3 13.53 40.69 30.97
CA TRP A 3 12.32 40.20 30.25
C TRP A 3 12.43 40.34 28.71
N TYR A 4 12.92 41.44 28.20
CA TYR A 4 13.11 41.65 26.76
C TYR A 4 14.15 40.68 26.18
N LEU A 5 15.20 40.39 26.94
CA LEU A 5 16.22 39.45 26.55
C LEU A 5 15.65 38.03 26.48
N LEU A 6 14.78 37.64 27.42
CA LEU A 6 14.10 36.34 27.44
C LEU A 6 13.15 36.19 26.24
N VAL A 7 12.36 37.23 25.94
CA VAL A 7 11.47 37.26 24.76
C VAL A 7 12.26 37.17 23.47
N PHE A 8 13.38 37.92 23.39
CA PHE A 8 14.26 37.85 22.20
C PHE A 8 14.86 36.49 21.98
N VAL A 9 15.37 35.83 23.01
CA VAL A 9 15.92 34.48 22.94
C VAL A 9 14.83 33.46 22.54
N LEU A 10 13.62 33.59 23.10
CA LEU A 10 12.50 32.72 22.73
C LEU A 10 12.12 32.87 21.26
N MET A 11 12.04 34.10 20.75
CA MET A 11 11.77 34.40 19.34
C MET A 11 12.86 33.82 18.43
N LEU A 12 14.12 33.92 18.83
CA LEU A 12 15.26 33.41 18.08
C LEU A 12 15.23 31.90 18.02
N ILE A 13 14.95 31.21 19.13
CA ILE A 13 14.81 29.74 19.19
C ILE A 13 13.63 29.29 18.30
N THR A 14 12.48 29.95 18.41
CA THR A 14 11.30 29.63 17.61
C THR A 14 11.58 29.81 16.12
N SER A 15 12.28 30.88 15.74
CA SER A 15 12.69 31.14 14.36
C SER A 15 13.64 30.05 13.84
N LEU A 16 14.64 29.65 14.63
CA LEU A 16 15.57 28.59 14.27
C LEU A 16 14.85 27.26 14.04
N VAL A 17 13.97 26.88 14.98
CA VAL A 17 13.19 25.63 14.88
C VAL A 17 12.27 25.66 13.66
N ALA A 18 11.61 26.78 13.38
CA ALA A 18 10.72 26.92 12.23
C ALA A 18 11.44 26.77 10.88
N HIS A 19 12.72 27.08 10.81
CA HIS A 19 13.50 27.09 9.57
C HIS A 19 14.49 25.93 9.45
N ILE A 20 14.40 24.88 10.28
CA ILE A 20 15.30 23.72 10.18
C ILE A 20 15.21 23.10 8.78
N PRO A 21 16.30 23.13 7.96
CA PRO A 21 16.27 22.57 6.62
C PRO A 21 16.17 21.02 6.67
N ALA A 22 15.28 20.45 5.87
CA ALA A 22 15.14 18.99 5.78
C ALA A 22 16.44 18.30 5.34
N ALA A 23 17.17 18.91 4.40
CA ALA A 23 18.43 18.39 3.90
C ALA A 23 19.50 18.28 4.99
N TRP A 24 19.54 19.23 5.94
CA TRP A 24 20.48 19.18 7.06
C TRP A 24 20.19 18.03 8.00
N VAL A 25 18.91 17.80 8.33
CA VAL A 25 18.50 16.66 9.17
C VAL A 25 18.80 15.33 8.47
N TYR A 26 18.49 15.23 7.18
CA TYR A 26 18.80 14.05 6.40
C TYR A 26 20.30 13.72 6.36
N ALA A 27 21.16 14.73 6.26
CA ALA A 27 22.61 14.55 6.26
C ALA A 27 23.18 14.01 7.59
N GLN A 28 22.43 14.16 8.71
CA GLN A 28 22.80 13.61 10.02
C GLN A 28 22.32 12.16 10.23
N MET A 29 21.42 11.68 9.35
CA MET A 29 20.92 10.30 9.46
C MET A 29 21.97 9.30 8.94
N PRO A 30 22.11 8.14 9.59
CA PRO A 30 22.99 7.10 9.07
C PRO A 30 22.51 6.68 7.66
N THR A 31 23.43 6.62 6.72
CA THR A 31 23.15 6.22 5.34
C THR A 31 22.55 4.82 5.31
N GLN A 32 21.31 4.71 4.94
CA GLN A 32 20.67 3.42 4.76
C GLN A 32 21.04 2.85 3.39
N ARG A 33 21.60 1.65 3.39
CA ARG A 33 21.99 0.97 2.13
C ARG A 33 20.79 0.81 1.22
N GLY A 34 20.93 1.26 -0.02
CA GLY A 34 19.90 1.11 -1.05
C GLY A 34 18.86 2.24 -1.09
N ILE A 35 18.94 3.26 -0.24
CA ILE A 35 18.06 4.44 -0.31
C ILE A 35 18.86 5.63 -0.84
N GLU A 36 18.43 6.17 -1.97
CA GLU A 36 18.98 7.37 -2.59
C GLU A 36 17.90 8.46 -2.65
N VAL A 37 18.22 9.62 -2.10
CA VAL A 37 17.34 10.79 -2.08
C VAL A 37 18.01 11.92 -2.83
N THR A 38 17.36 12.45 -3.87
CA THR A 38 17.87 13.56 -4.69
C THR A 38 16.88 14.72 -4.74
N GLY A 39 17.42 15.96 -4.75
CA GLY A 39 16.63 17.17 -4.86
C GLY A 39 15.75 17.45 -3.64
N MET A 40 16.30 17.20 -2.43
CA MET A 40 15.61 17.56 -1.19
C MET A 40 15.58 19.09 -1.01
N SER A 41 14.41 19.64 -0.71
CA SER A 41 14.17 21.05 -0.50
C SER A 41 13.10 21.29 0.55
N GLY A 42 13.12 22.51 1.15
CA GLY A 42 12.19 22.88 2.21
C GLY A 42 12.71 22.56 3.62
N THR A 43 11.79 22.60 4.56
CA THR A 43 12.04 22.37 5.99
C THR A 43 11.56 21.00 6.44
N ILE A 44 11.85 20.63 7.68
CA ILE A 44 11.28 19.43 8.29
C ILE A 44 9.76 19.49 8.39
N TRP A 45 9.19 20.70 8.40
CA TRP A 45 7.75 20.94 8.53
C TRP A 45 7.01 20.83 7.20
N GLN A 46 7.63 21.40 6.14
CA GLN A 46 7.10 21.36 4.79
C GLN A 46 8.25 21.26 3.79
N GLY A 47 8.23 20.21 2.98
CA GLY A 47 9.31 19.99 2.04
C GLY A 47 8.97 18.97 0.99
N GLN A 48 9.95 18.74 0.14
CA GLN A 48 9.84 17.75 -0.93
C GLN A 48 11.20 17.14 -1.28
N VAL A 49 11.13 15.95 -1.81
CA VAL A 49 12.21 15.24 -2.49
C VAL A 49 11.80 15.09 -3.95
N GLN A 50 12.67 15.45 -4.89
CA GLN A 50 12.37 15.31 -6.32
C GLN A 50 12.38 13.84 -6.75
N GLN A 51 13.31 13.05 -6.21
CA GLN A 51 13.39 11.63 -6.52
C GLN A 51 13.83 10.81 -5.32
N LEU A 52 13.00 9.84 -4.97
CA LEU A 52 13.31 8.77 -4.02
C LEU A 52 13.57 7.49 -4.79
N LYS A 53 14.75 6.87 -4.59
CA LYS A 53 15.05 5.53 -5.09
C LYS A 53 15.29 4.58 -3.93
N VAL A 54 14.76 3.38 -4.03
CA VAL A 54 15.02 2.29 -3.09
C VAL A 54 15.44 1.07 -3.89
N ASN A 55 16.62 0.51 -3.59
CA ASN A 55 17.21 -0.63 -4.32
C ASN A 55 17.21 -0.43 -5.85
N ARG A 56 17.63 0.77 -6.30
CA ARG A 56 17.65 1.21 -7.71
C ARG A 56 16.27 1.41 -8.36
N GLN A 57 15.17 1.14 -7.66
CA GLN A 57 13.82 1.38 -8.11
C GLN A 57 13.40 2.82 -7.79
N SER A 58 12.94 3.58 -8.78
CA SER A 58 12.47 4.96 -8.57
C SER A 58 11.00 4.97 -8.13
N TYR A 59 10.76 5.56 -6.96
CA TYR A 59 9.42 5.80 -6.41
C TYR A 59 8.90 7.20 -6.72
N GLY A 60 9.69 8.02 -7.45
CA GLY A 60 9.30 9.38 -7.82
C GLY A 60 9.49 10.41 -6.71
N SER A 61 8.78 11.53 -6.83
CA SER A 61 8.85 12.60 -5.82
C SER A 61 8.03 12.26 -4.58
N VAL A 62 8.48 12.78 -3.45
CA VAL A 62 7.76 12.72 -2.18
C VAL A 62 7.67 14.14 -1.62
N SER A 63 6.50 14.56 -1.19
CA SER A 63 6.30 15.83 -0.49
C SER A 63 5.58 15.59 0.83
N TRP A 64 5.89 16.42 1.82
CA TRP A 64 5.29 16.39 3.14
C TRP A 64 4.92 17.77 3.62
N ASP A 65 3.86 17.83 4.41
CA ASP A 65 3.34 19.03 5.02
C ASP A 65 2.82 18.72 6.44
N LEU A 66 3.38 19.38 7.45
CA LEU A 66 2.99 19.18 8.84
C LEU A 66 1.58 19.74 9.10
N GLN A 67 0.74 18.94 9.69
CA GLN A 67 -0.58 19.36 10.14
C GLN A 67 -0.48 20.03 11.52
N ALA A 68 -0.20 21.34 11.54
CA ALA A 68 0.05 22.09 12.77
C ALA A 68 -1.10 21.99 13.80
N SER A 69 -2.35 21.87 13.34
CA SER A 69 -3.52 21.70 14.22
C SER A 69 -3.46 20.43 15.06
N LYS A 70 -2.77 19.39 14.59
CA LYS A 70 -2.62 18.13 15.31
C LYS A 70 -1.63 18.21 16.47
N LEU A 71 -0.73 19.18 16.44
CA LEU A 71 0.18 19.43 17.56
C LEU A 71 -0.58 19.81 18.85
N LEU A 72 -1.74 20.48 18.73
CA LEU A 72 -2.60 20.80 19.86
C LEU A 72 -3.14 19.55 20.58
N THR A 73 -3.19 18.43 19.89
CA THR A 73 -3.59 17.13 20.43
C THR A 73 -2.41 16.19 20.69
N ALA A 74 -1.19 16.76 20.79
CA ALA A 74 0.07 16.04 20.99
C ALA A 74 0.32 14.92 19.95
N LYS A 75 -0.08 15.18 18.70
CA LYS A 75 0.17 14.32 17.54
C LYS A 75 1.05 15.04 16.55
N LEU A 76 2.12 14.38 16.11
CA LEU A 76 2.94 14.82 15.00
C LEU A 76 2.42 14.12 13.75
N GLU A 77 1.67 14.85 12.90
CA GLU A 77 1.03 14.28 11.70
C GLU A 77 1.46 15.04 10.46
N TYR A 78 1.86 14.32 9.44
CA TYR A 78 2.22 14.86 8.13
C TYR A 78 1.25 14.39 7.07
N GLN A 79 0.79 15.30 6.23
CA GLN A 79 0.22 14.95 4.95
C GLN A 79 1.36 14.62 3.99
N VAL A 80 1.36 13.42 3.46
CA VAL A 80 2.38 12.95 2.51
C VAL A 80 1.73 12.69 1.16
N ARG A 81 2.43 13.11 0.09
CA ARG A 81 2.09 12.76 -1.30
C ARG A 81 3.34 12.18 -1.94
N PHE A 82 3.18 11.10 -2.70
CA PHE A 82 4.30 10.40 -3.31
C PHE A 82 3.95 9.87 -4.70
N GLY A 83 4.99 9.57 -5.48
CA GLY A 83 4.84 8.81 -6.70
C GLY A 83 4.94 9.59 -8.00
N ARG A 84 4.88 10.92 -7.99
CA ARG A 84 5.02 11.71 -9.23
C ARG A 84 6.38 11.43 -9.88
N GLY A 85 6.37 10.92 -11.12
CA GLY A 85 7.58 10.50 -11.83
C GLY A 85 8.13 9.14 -11.38
N SER A 86 7.32 8.32 -10.71
CA SER A 86 7.66 6.95 -10.34
C SER A 86 7.82 6.06 -11.58
N SER A 87 8.89 5.28 -11.65
CA SER A 87 9.11 4.31 -12.75
C SER A 87 8.11 3.17 -12.73
N ILE A 88 7.54 2.85 -11.57
CA ILE A 88 6.49 1.85 -11.39
C ILE A 88 5.08 2.43 -11.49
N LYS A 89 4.96 3.71 -11.87
CA LYS A 89 3.67 4.42 -11.96
C LYS A 89 2.84 4.31 -10.67
N LEU A 90 3.54 4.19 -9.53
CA LEU A 90 2.94 4.31 -8.21
C LEU A 90 2.60 5.77 -7.96
N ASP A 91 1.43 6.03 -7.44
CA ASP A 91 1.04 7.33 -6.92
C ASP A 91 0.21 7.16 -5.65
N GLY A 92 0.28 8.17 -4.77
CA GLY A 92 -0.48 8.09 -3.54
C GLY A 92 -0.38 9.33 -2.67
N LYS A 93 -1.24 9.35 -1.66
CA LYS A 93 -1.30 10.38 -0.62
C LYS A 93 -1.88 9.79 0.66
N GLY A 94 -1.60 10.44 1.78
CA GLY A 94 -2.17 10.04 3.07
C GLY A 94 -1.63 10.87 4.19
N PHE A 95 -2.02 10.51 5.39
CA PHE A 95 -1.50 11.12 6.62
C PHE A 95 -0.68 10.06 7.35
N VAL A 96 0.52 10.42 7.77
CA VAL A 96 1.38 9.58 8.60
C VAL A 96 1.78 10.36 9.84
N GLY A 97 1.80 9.73 10.97
CA GLY A 97 2.08 10.45 12.19
C GLY A 97 2.60 9.58 13.33
N ALA A 98 2.98 10.28 14.38
CA ALA A 98 3.36 9.70 15.66
C ALA A 98 2.55 10.33 16.79
N SER A 99 2.20 9.53 17.78
CA SER A 99 1.51 9.95 18.99
C SER A 99 2.08 9.19 20.18
N PHE A 100 1.61 9.46 21.38
CA PHE A 100 1.99 8.69 22.57
C PHE A 100 1.63 7.19 22.47
N SER A 101 0.65 6.85 21.61
CA SER A 101 0.27 5.46 21.35
C SER A 101 1.05 4.78 20.22
N GLY A 102 2.08 5.43 19.67
CA GLY A 102 2.93 4.90 18.60
C GLY A 102 2.73 5.55 17.25
N LEU A 103 3.28 4.92 16.21
CA LEU A 103 3.18 5.35 14.82
C LEU A 103 1.82 4.96 14.24
N TYR A 104 1.29 5.82 13.38
CA TYR A 104 0.02 5.57 12.71
C TYR A 104 -0.01 6.16 11.30
N ALA A 105 -0.94 5.65 10.50
CA ALA A 105 -1.28 6.22 9.20
C ALA A 105 -2.81 6.27 9.05
N ASN A 106 -3.32 7.33 8.40
CA ASN A 106 -4.73 7.53 8.18
C ASN A 106 -5.01 7.98 6.74
N ASN A 107 -6.15 7.56 6.20
CA ASN A 107 -6.63 7.98 4.89
C ASN A 107 -5.54 7.89 3.81
N VAL A 108 -4.79 6.78 3.80
CA VAL A 108 -3.78 6.53 2.77
C VAL A 108 -4.46 5.96 1.54
N LEU A 109 -4.26 6.64 0.43
CA LEU A 109 -4.67 6.19 -0.90
C LEU A 109 -3.39 5.95 -1.70
N ALA A 110 -3.26 4.78 -2.31
CA ALA A 110 -2.16 4.46 -3.19
C ALA A 110 -2.67 3.67 -4.40
N SER A 111 -2.06 3.87 -5.55
CA SER A 111 -2.49 3.25 -6.79
C SER A 111 -1.28 2.90 -7.67
N MET A 112 -1.31 1.72 -8.31
CA MET A 112 -0.30 1.32 -9.29
C MET A 112 -0.88 0.34 -10.30
N PRO A 113 -0.27 0.21 -11.49
CA PRO A 113 -0.65 -0.82 -12.46
C PRO A 113 -0.46 -2.23 -11.87
N ILE A 114 -1.39 -3.14 -12.15
CA ILE A 114 -1.33 -4.54 -11.67
C ILE A 114 -0.06 -5.26 -12.14
N GLN A 115 0.46 -4.93 -13.34
CA GLN A 115 1.68 -5.52 -13.87
C GLN A 115 2.89 -5.27 -12.94
N GLN A 116 2.93 -4.12 -12.27
CA GLN A 116 3.99 -3.82 -11.31
C GLN A 116 3.85 -4.64 -10.02
N VAL A 117 2.61 -4.90 -9.59
CA VAL A 117 2.36 -5.79 -8.44
C VAL A 117 2.84 -7.20 -8.74
N MET A 118 2.61 -7.69 -9.96
CA MET A 118 3.01 -9.02 -10.38
C MET A 118 4.53 -9.25 -10.38
N THR A 119 5.34 -8.20 -10.46
CA THR A 119 6.81 -8.36 -10.35
C THR A 119 7.27 -8.82 -8.96
N TYR A 120 6.43 -8.66 -7.95
CA TYR A 120 6.70 -9.11 -6.57
C TYR A 120 6.09 -10.48 -6.26
N VAL A 121 5.31 -11.04 -7.18
CA VAL A 121 4.73 -12.39 -7.03
C VAL A 121 5.72 -13.42 -7.54
N PRO A 122 6.17 -14.38 -6.71
CA PRO A 122 7.22 -15.32 -7.10
C PRO A 122 6.78 -16.34 -8.17
N THR A 123 5.48 -16.50 -8.40
CA THR A 123 4.94 -17.42 -9.37
C THR A 123 4.71 -16.71 -10.71
N GLN A 124 5.46 -17.11 -11.73
CA GLN A 124 5.24 -16.63 -13.09
C GLN A 124 4.10 -17.43 -13.72
N VAL A 125 2.95 -16.81 -13.87
CA VAL A 125 1.82 -17.37 -14.61
C VAL A 125 1.86 -16.77 -16.03
N PRO A 126 1.68 -17.55 -17.10
CA PRO A 126 1.74 -17.05 -18.49
C PRO A 126 0.44 -16.30 -18.84
N VAL A 127 0.12 -15.29 -18.05
CA VAL A 127 -1.05 -14.42 -18.25
C VAL A 127 -0.64 -12.95 -18.14
N GLU A 128 -1.22 -12.13 -18.99
CA GLU A 128 -1.10 -10.67 -18.91
C GLU A 128 -2.29 -10.13 -18.13
N LEU A 129 -2.02 -9.51 -17.00
CA LEU A 129 -3.03 -8.82 -16.20
C LEU A 129 -3.06 -7.33 -16.59
N LYS A 130 -4.25 -6.78 -16.80
CA LYS A 130 -4.46 -5.34 -17.07
C LYS A 130 -5.24 -4.71 -15.94
N GLY A 131 -5.18 -3.37 -15.88
CA GLY A 131 -5.87 -2.58 -14.86
C GLY A 131 -4.95 -2.03 -13.77
N ARG A 132 -5.54 -1.47 -12.75
CA ARG A 132 -4.85 -0.82 -11.63
C ARG A 132 -5.28 -1.42 -10.31
N VAL A 133 -4.34 -1.51 -9.40
CA VAL A 133 -4.61 -1.83 -8.00
C VAL A 133 -4.62 -0.53 -7.21
N GLU A 134 -5.65 -0.34 -6.43
CA GLU A 134 -5.90 0.82 -5.60
C GLU A 134 -6.03 0.36 -4.13
N LEU A 135 -5.16 0.87 -3.28
CA LEU A 135 -5.20 0.68 -1.83
C LEU A 135 -5.87 1.90 -1.19
N SER A 136 -6.89 1.66 -0.39
CA SER A 136 -7.52 2.65 0.48
C SER A 136 -7.39 2.19 1.92
N LEU A 137 -6.46 2.78 2.67
CA LEU A 137 -6.24 2.48 4.08
C LEU A 137 -6.87 3.58 4.93
N THR A 138 -7.96 3.27 5.61
CA THR A 138 -8.68 4.22 6.47
C THR A 138 -7.88 4.55 7.71
N SER A 139 -7.35 3.52 8.37
CA SER A 139 -6.54 3.64 9.58
C SER A 139 -5.52 2.52 9.67
N LEU A 140 -4.36 2.84 10.24
CA LEU A 140 -3.32 1.89 10.60
C LEU A 140 -2.66 2.38 11.88
N LYS A 141 -2.60 1.53 12.89
CA LYS A 141 -1.73 1.67 14.06
C LYS A 141 -0.63 0.63 13.95
N TYR A 142 0.60 1.11 13.92
CA TYR A 142 1.76 0.23 13.74
C TYR A 142 2.13 -0.47 15.05
N ALA A 143 2.38 -1.76 14.97
CA ALA A 143 3.08 -2.54 15.98
C ALA A 143 3.94 -3.58 15.26
N GLN A 144 5.09 -3.89 15.82
CA GLN A 144 5.97 -4.92 15.25
C GLN A 144 5.31 -6.30 15.33
N PRO A 145 5.40 -7.12 14.27
CA PRO A 145 6.08 -6.86 12.99
C PRO A 145 5.23 -6.08 11.98
N TRP A 146 3.91 -5.97 12.14
CA TRP A 146 2.99 -5.44 11.12
C TRP A 146 2.14 -4.28 11.61
N CYS A 147 1.15 -4.58 12.47
CA CYS A 147 0.11 -3.66 12.89
C CYS A 147 -0.56 -4.11 14.18
N GLU A 148 -0.90 -3.18 15.05
CA GLU A 148 -1.80 -3.43 16.17
C GLU A 148 -3.26 -3.48 15.69
N GLU A 149 -3.61 -2.51 14.84
CA GLU A 149 -4.93 -2.38 14.23
C GLU A 149 -4.78 -1.74 12.84
N ALA A 150 -5.52 -2.26 11.87
CA ALA A 150 -5.67 -1.60 10.57
C ALA A 150 -7.04 -1.89 9.95
N LYS A 151 -7.51 -0.95 9.12
CA LYS A 151 -8.72 -1.08 8.34
C LYS A 151 -8.54 -0.41 6.98
N GLY A 152 -8.89 -1.13 5.93
CA GLY A 152 -8.77 -0.61 4.57
C GLY A 152 -9.39 -1.54 3.56
N SER A 153 -9.19 -1.22 2.30
CA SER A 153 -9.60 -2.05 1.16
C SER A 153 -8.60 -1.97 0.03
N ILE A 154 -8.56 -3.02 -0.78
CA ILE A 154 -7.86 -3.06 -2.07
C ILE A 154 -8.92 -3.26 -3.14
N ALA A 155 -8.82 -2.50 -4.22
CA ALA A 155 -9.63 -2.67 -5.42
C ALA A 155 -8.71 -2.89 -6.62
N TRP A 156 -9.02 -3.91 -7.44
CA TRP A 156 -8.44 -4.06 -8.76
C TRP A 156 -9.50 -3.65 -9.78
N THR A 157 -9.27 -2.54 -10.46
CA THR A 157 -10.18 -1.90 -11.41
C THR A 157 -9.63 -1.99 -12.83
N GLY A 158 -10.53 -1.97 -13.83
CA GLY A 158 -10.16 -2.20 -15.23
C GLY A 158 -9.51 -3.57 -15.42
N SER A 159 -9.96 -4.56 -14.69
CA SER A 159 -9.37 -5.88 -14.61
C SER A 159 -9.64 -6.69 -15.87
N ASP A 160 -8.57 -7.04 -16.57
CA ASP A 160 -8.56 -8.00 -17.67
C ASP A 160 -7.44 -9.02 -17.43
N ILE A 161 -7.74 -10.27 -17.72
CA ILE A 161 -6.80 -11.39 -17.70
C ILE A 161 -6.70 -11.90 -19.13
N VAL A 162 -5.57 -11.67 -19.77
CA VAL A 162 -5.30 -12.12 -21.14
C VAL A 162 -4.33 -13.28 -21.10
N SER A 163 -4.70 -14.36 -21.74
CA SER A 163 -3.88 -15.57 -21.85
C SER A 163 -3.89 -16.11 -23.27
N PRO A 164 -2.96 -17.01 -23.64
CA PRO A 164 -2.97 -17.64 -24.98
C PRO A 164 -4.27 -18.42 -25.31
N ILE A 165 -5.03 -18.79 -24.28
CA ILE A 165 -6.26 -19.59 -24.40
C ILE A 165 -7.54 -18.75 -24.30
N GLY A 166 -7.44 -17.44 -24.13
CA GLY A 166 -8.61 -16.55 -24.06
C GLY A 166 -8.42 -15.35 -23.15
N GLN A 167 -9.46 -14.54 -23.12
CA GLN A 167 -9.54 -13.33 -22.29
C GLN A 167 -10.70 -13.47 -21.30
N LEU A 168 -10.46 -13.12 -20.05
CA LEU A 168 -11.44 -13.09 -18.98
C LEU A 168 -11.47 -11.68 -18.36
N THR A 169 -12.65 -11.09 -18.27
CA THR A 169 -12.86 -9.78 -17.65
C THR A 169 -13.66 -9.95 -16.37
N PRO A 170 -12.99 -10.10 -15.20
CA PRO A 170 -13.68 -10.36 -13.93
C PRO A 170 -14.53 -9.16 -13.47
N GLY A 171 -14.27 -7.96 -14.01
CA GLY A 171 -14.82 -6.72 -13.47
C GLY A 171 -14.10 -6.28 -12.19
N PRO A 172 -14.60 -5.28 -11.45
CA PRO A 172 -13.94 -4.80 -10.24
C PRO A 172 -13.84 -5.90 -9.19
N VAL A 173 -12.61 -6.18 -8.73
CA VAL A 173 -12.34 -7.11 -7.62
C VAL A 173 -12.03 -6.27 -6.39
N ILE A 174 -12.83 -6.40 -5.35
CA ILE A 174 -12.68 -5.60 -4.12
C ILE A 174 -12.42 -6.56 -2.96
N ALA A 175 -11.42 -6.23 -2.15
CA ALA A 175 -11.09 -6.94 -0.93
C ALA A 175 -10.97 -5.98 0.25
N ASP A 176 -11.54 -6.36 1.38
CA ASP A 176 -11.33 -5.68 2.65
C ASP A 176 -10.05 -6.17 3.31
N ILE A 177 -9.33 -5.25 3.93
CA ILE A 177 -8.13 -5.51 4.72
C ILE A 177 -8.43 -5.12 6.17
N THR A 178 -8.18 -6.03 7.08
CA THR A 178 -8.21 -5.77 8.50
C THR A 178 -6.94 -6.27 9.17
N CYS A 179 -6.55 -5.62 10.24
CA CYS A 179 -5.51 -6.11 11.13
C CYS A 179 -5.99 -5.98 12.57
N GLN A 180 -5.79 -7.02 13.35
CA GLN A 180 -6.03 -7.03 14.79
C GLN A 180 -4.94 -7.85 15.47
N ALA A 181 -4.30 -7.27 16.48
CA ALA A 181 -3.27 -7.95 17.24
C ALA A 181 -2.24 -8.67 16.36
N GLN A 182 -1.69 -7.95 15.37
CA GLN A 182 -0.64 -8.42 14.44
C GLN A 182 -1.10 -9.51 13.44
N ASN A 183 -2.40 -9.83 13.40
CA ASN A 183 -2.98 -10.70 12.37
C ASN A 183 -3.62 -9.85 11.28
N ILE A 184 -3.08 -9.94 10.07
CA ILE A 184 -3.65 -9.31 8.88
C ILE A 184 -4.62 -10.29 8.23
N GLU A 185 -5.83 -9.85 7.97
CA GLU A 185 -6.82 -10.59 7.19
C GLU A 185 -7.19 -9.79 5.94
N VAL A 186 -7.27 -10.49 4.82
CA VAL A 186 -7.74 -9.96 3.55
C VAL A 186 -8.88 -10.85 3.06
N GLN A 187 -10.02 -10.27 2.76
CA GLN A 187 -11.15 -11.01 2.23
C GLN A 187 -11.76 -10.24 1.07
N GLY A 188 -11.90 -10.90 -0.07
CA GLY A 188 -12.46 -10.30 -1.27
C GLY A 188 -13.43 -11.21 -1.99
N LYS A 189 -14.34 -10.59 -2.72
CA LYS A 189 -15.30 -11.28 -3.58
C LYS A 189 -15.52 -10.50 -4.86
N GLN A 190 -15.85 -11.22 -5.91
CA GLN A 190 -16.19 -10.68 -7.20
C GLN A 190 -17.28 -11.55 -7.83
N ASN A 191 -18.18 -10.93 -8.57
CA ASN A 191 -19.23 -11.65 -9.27
C ASN A 191 -19.67 -10.87 -10.52
N ASN A 192 -19.65 -11.54 -11.66
CA ASN A 192 -20.24 -11.05 -12.91
C ASN A 192 -20.75 -12.22 -13.77
N SER A 193 -21.15 -11.94 -15.02
CA SER A 193 -21.65 -12.97 -15.94
C SER A 193 -20.59 -13.99 -16.38
N GLN A 194 -19.31 -13.63 -16.36
CA GLN A 194 -18.22 -14.52 -16.77
C GLN A 194 -17.72 -15.38 -15.60
N VAL A 195 -17.55 -14.81 -14.42
CA VAL A 195 -16.95 -15.55 -13.29
C VAL A 195 -17.41 -15.00 -11.95
N SER A 196 -17.58 -15.86 -10.97
CA SER A 196 -17.73 -15.52 -9.57
C SER A 196 -16.52 -16.05 -8.80
N SER A 197 -15.99 -15.28 -7.89
CA SER A 197 -14.85 -15.69 -7.07
C SER A 197 -14.91 -15.08 -5.67
N GLU A 198 -14.30 -15.78 -4.74
CA GLU A 198 -14.08 -15.30 -3.38
C GLU A 198 -12.71 -15.79 -2.90
N PHE A 199 -12.02 -14.96 -2.17
CA PHE A 199 -10.76 -15.34 -1.56
C PHE A 199 -10.64 -14.76 -0.14
N LYS A 200 -9.95 -15.51 0.69
CA LYS A 200 -9.58 -15.10 2.04
C LYS A 200 -8.11 -15.44 2.25
N ALA A 201 -7.36 -14.49 2.81
CA ALA A 201 -5.96 -14.72 3.19
C ALA A 201 -5.73 -14.16 4.59
N SER A 202 -4.84 -14.79 5.34
CA SER A 202 -4.38 -14.31 6.64
C SER A 202 -2.87 -14.41 6.74
N LEU A 203 -2.26 -13.45 7.46
CA LEU A 203 -0.84 -13.40 7.77
C LEU A 203 -0.69 -13.11 9.26
N ASN A 204 -0.02 -13.98 9.99
CA ASN A 204 0.18 -13.82 11.42
C ASN A 204 1.55 -13.19 11.77
N GLU A 205 1.79 -12.94 13.05
CA GLU A 205 3.03 -12.33 13.55
C GLU A 205 4.30 -13.15 13.28
N GLN A 206 4.19 -14.47 13.09
CA GLN A 206 5.31 -15.35 12.75
C GLN A 206 5.59 -15.42 11.23
N ALA A 207 5.02 -14.50 10.45
CA ALA A 207 5.09 -14.47 8.99
C ALA A 207 4.54 -15.75 8.31
N ARG A 208 3.62 -16.45 8.96
CA ARG A 208 2.89 -17.58 8.35
C ARG A 208 1.64 -17.05 7.68
N TYR A 209 1.45 -17.44 6.44
CA TYR A 209 0.25 -17.12 5.69
C TYR A 209 -0.59 -18.36 5.40
N GLN A 210 -1.90 -18.15 5.34
CA GLN A 210 -2.88 -19.11 4.83
C GLN A 210 -3.77 -18.38 3.85
N SER A 211 -4.08 -18.99 2.73
CA SER A 211 -5.02 -18.45 1.77
C SER A 211 -5.95 -19.54 1.25
N MET A 212 -7.21 -19.17 1.09
CA MET A 212 -8.24 -19.98 0.46
C MET A 212 -8.94 -19.13 -0.60
N ALA A 213 -9.14 -19.72 -1.75
CA ALA A 213 -9.84 -19.07 -2.83
C ALA A 213 -10.72 -20.09 -3.56
N TRP A 214 -11.79 -19.62 -4.16
CA TRP A 214 -12.56 -20.39 -5.12
C TRP A 214 -13.01 -19.50 -6.26
N PHE A 215 -13.21 -20.10 -7.42
CA PHE A 215 -13.92 -19.46 -8.50
C PHE A 215 -14.96 -20.43 -9.10
N LYS A 216 -15.96 -19.86 -9.73
CA LYS A 216 -17.01 -20.57 -10.45
C LYS A 216 -17.21 -19.88 -11.80
N PRO A 217 -17.09 -20.61 -12.93
CA PRO A 217 -17.44 -20.11 -14.25
C PRO A 217 -18.91 -19.68 -14.30
N GLY A 218 -19.16 -18.53 -14.90
CA GLY A 218 -20.49 -18.03 -15.17
C GLY A 218 -20.99 -18.42 -16.56
N ALA A 219 -22.17 -17.93 -16.93
CA ALA A 219 -22.79 -18.26 -18.22
C ALA A 219 -22.00 -17.75 -19.45
N GLU A 220 -21.27 -16.65 -19.28
CA GLU A 220 -20.46 -16.03 -20.35
C GLU A 220 -18.96 -16.34 -20.18
N PHE A 221 -18.62 -17.40 -19.45
CA PHE A 221 -17.22 -17.81 -19.31
C PHE A 221 -16.65 -18.24 -20.66
N PRO A 222 -15.44 -17.79 -21.06
CA PRO A 222 -14.86 -18.09 -22.37
C PRO A 222 -14.76 -19.60 -22.62
N SER A 223 -15.31 -20.10 -23.72
CA SER A 223 -15.36 -21.52 -24.05
C SER A 223 -13.97 -22.15 -24.15
N SER A 224 -13.01 -21.44 -24.74
CA SER A 224 -11.61 -21.89 -24.83
C SER A 224 -10.94 -22.08 -23.48
N MET A 225 -11.29 -21.26 -22.47
CA MET A 225 -10.85 -21.44 -21.09
C MET A 225 -11.62 -22.57 -20.39
N ALA A 226 -12.93 -22.71 -20.69
CA ALA A 226 -13.76 -23.76 -20.09
C ALA A 226 -13.24 -25.16 -20.42
N GLU A 227 -12.74 -25.39 -21.62
CA GLU A 227 -12.14 -26.66 -22.05
C GLU A 227 -10.89 -27.01 -21.22
N GLN A 228 -10.19 -26.03 -20.67
CA GLN A 228 -8.98 -26.21 -19.88
C GLN A 228 -9.28 -26.49 -18.39
N LEU A 229 -10.50 -26.23 -17.93
CA LEU A 229 -10.87 -26.45 -16.52
C LEU A 229 -10.74 -27.93 -16.10
N LYS A 230 -10.81 -28.88 -17.03
CA LYS A 230 -10.56 -30.29 -16.79
C LYS A 230 -9.19 -30.58 -16.16
N TRP A 231 -8.20 -29.71 -16.37
CA TRP A 231 -6.87 -29.84 -15.76
C TRP A 231 -6.81 -29.37 -14.30
N LEU A 232 -7.82 -28.65 -13.83
CA LEU A 232 -7.92 -28.22 -12.43
C LEU A 232 -8.63 -29.25 -11.54
N GLY A 233 -9.06 -30.36 -12.12
CA GLY A 233 -9.87 -31.38 -11.44
C GLY A 233 -11.36 -31.10 -11.52
N GLU A 234 -12.15 -31.85 -10.75
CA GLU A 234 -13.61 -31.65 -10.73
C GLU A 234 -14.02 -30.56 -9.75
N PRO A 235 -14.99 -29.72 -10.13
CA PRO A 235 -15.55 -28.73 -9.21
C PRO A 235 -16.33 -29.42 -8.09
N ASN A 236 -16.48 -28.75 -6.96
CA ASN A 236 -17.32 -29.26 -5.88
C ASN A 236 -18.82 -29.28 -6.27
N ALA A 237 -19.69 -29.77 -5.37
CA ALA A 237 -21.14 -29.88 -5.60
C ALA A 237 -21.83 -28.54 -5.94
N GLN A 238 -21.19 -27.40 -5.65
CA GLN A 238 -21.67 -26.05 -6.00
C GLN A 238 -21.09 -25.53 -7.33
N GLY A 239 -20.29 -26.32 -8.03
CA GLY A 239 -19.62 -25.94 -9.28
C GLY A 239 -18.42 -25.00 -9.05
N ARG A 240 -17.77 -25.05 -7.88
CA ARG A 240 -16.65 -24.20 -7.51
C ARG A 240 -15.33 -24.96 -7.59
N TYR A 241 -14.32 -24.35 -8.21
CA TYR A 241 -12.94 -24.79 -8.17
C TYR A 241 -12.25 -24.16 -6.97
N GLN A 242 -11.70 -24.95 -6.06
CA GLN A 242 -11.16 -24.48 -4.78
C GLN A 242 -9.64 -24.63 -4.74
N PHE A 243 -8.99 -23.67 -4.13
CA PHE A 243 -7.54 -23.62 -3.93
C PHE A 243 -7.22 -23.23 -2.50
N SER A 244 -6.19 -23.84 -1.96
CA SER A 244 -5.66 -23.47 -0.65
C SER A 244 -4.13 -23.45 -0.69
N PHE A 245 -3.55 -22.44 -0.11
CA PHE A 245 -2.11 -22.30 -0.01
C PHE A 245 -1.76 -21.89 1.42
N ALA A 246 -0.66 -22.43 1.93
CA ALA A 246 -0.10 -22.04 3.21
C ALA A 246 1.42 -22.06 3.12
N GLY A 247 2.06 -21.14 3.85
CA GLY A 247 3.52 -21.04 3.84
C GLY A 247 4.03 -20.05 4.86
N LYS A 248 5.32 -19.71 4.73
CA LYS A 248 6.00 -18.72 5.53
C LYS A 248 6.73 -17.74 4.59
N LEU A 249 6.64 -16.43 4.87
CA LEU A 249 7.36 -15.37 4.18
C LEU A 249 8.83 -15.29 4.64
#